data_cf198b000625d579bd03890dd0812607
#
_entry.id   cf198b000625d579bd03890dd0812607
#
_cell.length_a   1.000
_cell.length_b   1.000
_cell.length_c   1.000
_cell.angle_alpha   90.00
_cell.angle_beta   90.00
_cell.angle_gamma   90.00
#
_symmetry.space_group_name_H-M   'P 1'
#
loop_
_entity.id
_entity.type
_entity.pdbx_description
1 polymer ?
#
loop_
_entity_poly.entity_id
_entity_poly.type
_entity_poly.pdbx_seq_one_letter_code
_entity_poly.pdbx_strand_id
1 'polypeptide(L)'
;NRIQIRQLEQNRLDTERKLNMQITSYQNNMAASSEQVVSNRENVMQAQKAVQIAGKRYEVGKGTVLELNTSQVQLTEAELTYNQSIYDYLLAKADLDQVLGKDYIAENEE
;
A
#
# COMPACT_ATOMS: atom_id res chain seq x y z
N ASN A 1 -26.33 -11.28 -38.85
CA ASN A 1 -25.43 -12.35 -39.22
C ASN A 1 -24.83 -13.02 -37.97
N ARG A 2 -24.97 -14.33 -37.87
CA ARG A 2 -24.56 -15.12 -36.69
C ARG A 2 -23.08 -14.98 -36.36
N ILE A 3 -22.22 -14.86 -37.37
CA ILE A 3 -20.77 -14.75 -37.18
C ILE A 3 -20.43 -13.42 -36.52
N GLN A 4 -21.06 -12.33 -36.95
CA GLN A 4 -20.84 -10.99 -36.34
C GLN A 4 -21.32 -10.92 -34.90
N ILE A 5 -22.47 -11.55 -34.60
CA ILE A 5 -23.01 -11.61 -33.24
C ILE A 5 -22.06 -12.39 -32.32
N ARG A 6 -21.53 -13.53 -32.79
CA ARG A 6 -20.56 -14.32 -32.02
C ARG A 6 -19.25 -13.55 -31.75
N GLN A 7 -18.75 -12.79 -32.73
CA GLN A 7 -17.56 -11.98 -32.57
C GLN A 7 -17.80 -10.89 -31.54
N LEU A 8 -18.93 -10.23 -31.58
CA LEU A 8 -19.30 -9.20 -30.60
C LEU A 8 -19.38 -9.78 -29.18
N GLU A 9 -19.98 -10.95 -29.03
CA GLU A 9 -20.09 -11.65 -27.75
C GLU A 9 -18.69 -12.04 -27.22
N GLN A 10 -17.81 -12.56 -28.07
CA GLN A 10 -16.45 -12.92 -27.68
C GLN A 10 -15.65 -11.68 -27.26
N ASN A 11 -15.76 -10.59 -28.02
CA ASN A 11 -15.09 -9.33 -27.68
C ASN A 11 -15.58 -8.78 -26.34
N ARG A 12 -16.87 -8.90 -26.08
CA ARG A 12 -17.47 -8.48 -24.80
C ARG A 12 -16.93 -9.33 -23.64
N LEU A 13 -16.87 -10.64 -23.80
CA LEU A 13 -16.32 -11.56 -22.81
C LEU A 13 -14.85 -11.30 -22.54
N ASP A 14 -14.05 -11.03 -23.58
CA ASP A 14 -12.63 -10.70 -23.44
C ASP A 14 -12.46 -9.40 -22.69
N THR A 15 -13.28 -8.39 -22.96
CA THR A 15 -13.25 -7.11 -22.26
C THR A 15 -13.60 -7.30 -20.78
N GLU A 16 -14.61 -8.09 -20.47
CA GLU A 16 -14.99 -8.41 -19.09
C GLU A 16 -13.89 -9.15 -18.35
N ARG A 17 -13.22 -10.10 -19.00
CA ARG A 17 -12.07 -10.83 -18.42
C ARG A 17 -10.91 -9.89 -18.10
N LYS A 18 -10.57 -9.01 -19.03
CA LYS A 18 -9.50 -8.02 -18.83
C LYS A 18 -9.83 -7.10 -17.66
N LEU A 19 -11.07 -6.63 -17.59
CA LEU A 19 -11.52 -5.76 -16.50
C LEU A 19 -11.45 -6.49 -15.16
N ASN A 20 -11.93 -7.73 -15.10
CA ASN A 20 -11.86 -8.54 -13.88
C ASN A 20 -10.43 -8.80 -13.44
N MET A 21 -9.52 -9.06 -14.39
CA MET A 21 -8.10 -9.23 -14.09
C MET A 21 -7.48 -7.95 -13.54
N GLN A 22 -7.84 -6.78 -14.10
CA GLN A 22 -7.38 -5.49 -13.59
C GLN A 22 -7.89 -5.24 -12.17
N ILE A 23 -9.17 -5.49 -11.92
CA ILE A 23 -9.75 -5.32 -10.58
C ILE A 23 -9.06 -6.24 -9.58
N THR A 24 -8.85 -7.51 -9.93
CA THR A 24 -8.15 -8.47 -9.06
C THR A 24 -6.72 -8.02 -8.79
N SER A 25 -6.01 -7.54 -9.81
CA SER A 25 -4.65 -7.04 -9.67
C SER A 25 -4.58 -5.84 -8.72
N TYR A 26 -5.48 -4.87 -8.87
CA TYR A 26 -5.55 -3.70 -7.99
C TYR A 26 -5.93 -4.09 -6.56
N GLN A 27 -6.85 -5.04 -6.38
CA GLN A 27 -7.20 -5.56 -5.06
C GLN A 27 -6.01 -6.23 -4.38
N ASN A 28 -5.24 -7.03 -5.11
CA ASN A 28 -4.04 -7.68 -4.60
C ASN A 28 -2.97 -6.65 -4.22
N ASN A 29 -2.77 -5.63 -5.05
CA ASN A 29 -1.83 -4.55 -4.76
C ASN A 29 -2.24 -3.77 -3.51
N MET A 30 -3.53 -3.50 -3.37
CA MET A 30 -4.06 -2.81 -2.19
C MET A 30 -3.87 -3.64 -0.93
N ALA A 31 -4.11 -4.96 -0.98
CA ALA A 31 -3.91 -5.86 0.14
C ALA A 31 -2.43 -5.91 0.54
N ALA A 32 -1.51 -6.02 -0.44
CA ALA A 32 -0.07 -6.02 -0.19
C ALA A 32 0.39 -4.69 0.42
N SER A 33 -0.12 -3.56 -0.08
CA SER A 33 0.19 -2.24 0.46
C SER A 33 -0.33 -2.09 1.90
N SER A 34 -1.51 -2.62 2.19
CA SER A 34 -2.09 -2.62 3.54
C SER A 34 -1.20 -3.40 4.51
N GLU A 35 -0.73 -4.58 4.11
CA GLU A 35 0.19 -5.37 4.93
C GLU A 35 1.51 -4.61 5.19
N GLN A 36 2.03 -3.92 4.18
CA GLN A 36 3.23 -3.10 4.34
C GLN A 36 3.03 -1.96 5.33
N VAL A 37 1.86 -1.31 5.30
CA VAL A 37 1.52 -0.25 6.25
C VAL A 37 1.56 -0.79 7.68
N VAL A 38 0.96 -1.96 7.92
CA VAL A 38 0.94 -2.59 9.25
C VAL A 38 2.36 -2.96 9.70
N SER A 39 3.16 -3.60 8.82
CA SER A 39 4.55 -3.95 9.13
C SER A 39 5.40 -2.73 9.45
N ASN A 40 5.28 -1.66 8.66
CA ASN A 40 6.05 -0.45 8.86
C ASN A 40 5.62 0.28 10.14
N ARG A 41 4.34 0.20 10.50
CA ARG A 41 3.85 0.74 11.78
C ARG A 41 4.51 0.02 12.95
N GLU A 42 4.63 -1.30 12.89
CA GLU A 42 5.32 -2.08 13.92
C GLU A 42 6.79 -1.70 14.00
N ASN A 43 7.45 -1.50 12.85
CA ASN A 43 8.84 -1.06 12.79
C ASN A 43 9.03 0.30 13.45
N VAL A 44 8.11 1.25 13.25
CA VAL A 44 8.13 2.55 13.92
C VAL A 44 8.02 2.37 15.43
N MET A 45 7.10 1.53 15.89
CA MET A 45 6.93 1.26 17.32
C MET A 45 8.20 0.67 17.95
N GLN A 46 8.85 -0.27 17.27
CA GLN A 46 10.12 -0.86 17.72
C GLN A 46 11.23 0.18 17.76
N ALA A 47 11.31 1.04 16.72
CA ALA A 47 12.30 2.11 16.67
C ALA A 47 12.10 3.14 17.78
N GLN A 48 10.84 3.47 18.12
CA GLN A 48 10.51 4.35 19.25
C GLN A 48 11.00 3.75 20.57
N LYS A 49 10.79 2.46 20.79
CA LYS A 49 11.29 1.76 21.98
C LYS A 49 12.80 1.79 22.04
N ALA A 50 13.49 1.60 20.91
CA ALA A 50 14.95 1.66 20.84
C ALA A 50 15.47 3.03 21.24
N VAL A 51 14.82 4.13 20.80
CA VAL A 51 15.18 5.50 21.18
C VAL A 51 14.99 5.69 22.68
N GLN A 52 13.87 5.19 23.24
CA GLN A 52 13.61 5.30 24.69
C GLN A 52 14.68 4.57 25.50
N ILE A 53 15.07 3.37 25.08
CA ILE A 53 16.11 2.58 25.76
C ILE A 53 17.46 3.31 25.65
N ALA A 54 17.82 3.77 24.45
CA ALA A 54 19.07 4.51 24.23
C ALA A 54 19.14 5.79 25.06
N GLY A 55 17.99 6.50 25.17
CA GLY A 55 17.88 7.71 25.99
C GLY A 55 18.09 7.44 27.46
N LYS A 56 17.48 6.39 27.99
CA LYS A 56 17.65 5.99 29.40
C LYS A 56 19.07 5.54 29.69
N ARG A 57 19.69 4.79 28.79
CA ARG A 57 21.08 4.35 28.93
C ARG A 57 22.03 5.56 28.94
N TYR A 58 21.76 6.56 28.11
CA TYR A 58 22.52 7.77 28.06
C TYR A 58 22.41 8.56 29.39
N GLU A 59 21.18 8.70 29.91
CA GLU A 59 20.92 9.42 31.17
C GLU A 59 21.67 8.80 32.37
N VAL A 60 21.77 7.48 32.43
CA VAL A 60 22.44 6.77 33.51
C VAL A 60 23.93 6.56 33.23
N GLY A 61 24.46 7.13 32.15
CA GLY A 61 25.88 7.05 31.80
C GLY A 61 26.34 5.73 31.21
N LYS A 62 25.45 4.84 30.85
CA LYS A 62 25.79 3.54 30.27
C LYS A 62 25.77 3.53 28.74
N GLY A 63 25.22 4.56 28.09
CA GLY A 63 25.17 4.68 26.65
C GLY A 63 25.87 5.91 26.15
N THR A 64 26.18 5.96 24.85
CA THR A 64 26.87 7.07 24.21
C THR A 64 25.86 7.95 23.45
N VAL A 65 26.26 9.23 23.22
CA VAL A 65 25.48 10.15 22.36
C VAL A 65 25.33 9.58 20.95
N LEU A 66 26.36 8.87 20.45
CA LEU A 66 26.34 8.27 19.13
C LEU A 66 25.24 7.19 19.04
N GLU A 67 25.10 6.34 20.06
CA GLU A 67 24.03 5.33 20.11
C GLU A 67 22.65 5.99 20.09
N LEU A 68 22.46 7.04 20.86
CA LEU A 68 21.19 7.78 20.91
C LEU A 68 20.87 8.41 19.55
N ASN A 69 21.86 9.08 18.94
CA ASN A 69 21.67 9.71 17.63
C ASN A 69 21.39 8.68 16.54
N THR A 70 22.08 7.53 16.57
CA THR A 70 21.84 6.44 15.63
C THR A 70 20.41 5.90 15.75
N SER A 71 19.93 5.72 16.99
CA SER A 71 18.54 5.28 17.23
C SER A 71 17.52 6.29 16.71
N GLN A 72 17.77 7.59 16.88
CA GLN A 72 16.89 8.65 16.38
C GLN A 72 16.85 8.67 14.85
N VAL A 73 18.01 8.49 14.19
CA VAL A 73 18.05 8.39 12.72
C VAL A 73 17.25 7.19 12.23
N GLN A 74 17.39 6.04 12.89
CA GLN A 74 16.64 4.85 12.55
C GLN A 74 15.13 5.05 12.72
N LEU A 75 14.72 5.77 13.77
CA LEU A 75 13.31 6.12 13.98
C LEU A 75 12.79 7.01 12.85
N THR A 76 13.56 8.03 12.47
CA THR A 76 13.20 8.93 11.36
C THR A 76 13.06 8.16 10.07
N GLU A 77 13.99 7.25 9.76
CA GLU A 77 13.91 6.41 8.56
C GLU A 77 12.67 5.51 8.58
N ALA A 78 12.36 4.92 9.74
CA ALA A 78 11.17 4.09 9.90
C ALA A 78 9.89 4.89 9.68
N GLU A 79 9.83 6.12 10.21
CA GLU A 79 8.69 7.02 10.02
C GLU A 79 8.51 7.43 8.57
N LEU A 80 9.61 7.73 7.86
CA LEU A 80 9.57 8.07 6.43
C LEU A 80 9.07 6.89 5.61
N THR A 81 9.55 5.68 5.89
CA THR A 81 9.11 4.47 5.22
C THR A 81 7.63 4.19 5.49
N TYR A 82 7.19 4.40 6.73
CA TYR A 82 5.79 4.28 7.11
C TYR A 82 4.89 5.26 6.34
N ASN A 83 5.29 6.52 6.29
CA ASN A 83 4.53 7.55 5.56
C ASN A 83 4.48 7.24 4.06
N GLN A 84 5.58 6.74 3.48
CA GLN A 84 5.61 6.33 2.09
C GLN A 84 4.65 5.17 1.82
N SER A 85 4.59 4.19 2.73
CA SER A 85 3.68 3.05 2.58
C SER A 85 2.21 3.46 2.67
N ILE A 86 1.87 4.45 3.52
CA ILE A 86 0.52 5.02 3.57
C ILE A 86 0.17 5.68 2.24
N TYR A 87 1.10 6.47 1.68
CA TYR A 87 0.89 7.12 0.39
C TYR A 87 0.66 6.10 -0.72
N ASP A 88 1.48 5.04 -0.76
CA ASP A 88 1.34 3.96 -1.73
C ASP A 88 -0.01 3.25 -1.59
N TYR A 89 -0.45 3.02 -0.36
CA TYR A 89 -1.77 2.44 -0.09
C TYR A 89 -2.91 3.32 -0.61
N LEU A 90 -2.83 4.63 -0.35
CA LEU A 90 -3.84 5.58 -0.82
C LEU A 90 -3.88 5.66 -2.35
N LEU A 91 -2.72 5.60 -3.01
CA LEU A 91 -2.67 5.54 -4.47
C LEU A 91 -3.31 4.27 -5.01
N ALA A 92 -3.00 3.12 -4.41
CA ALA A 92 -3.59 1.83 -4.80
C ALA A 92 -5.11 1.85 -4.64
N LYS A 93 -5.59 2.42 -3.54
CA LYS A 93 -7.02 2.58 -3.27
C LYS A 93 -7.68 3.49 -4.30
N ALA A 94 -7.05 4.62 -4.63
CA ALA A 94 -7.57 5.55 -5.63
C ALA A 94 -7.65 4.90 -7.01
N ASP A 95 -6.63 4.14 -7.40
CA ASP A 95 -6.63 3.40 -8.66
C ASP A 95 -7.76 2.38 -8.72
N LEU A 96 -7.99 1.64 -7.63
CA LEU A 96 -9.07 0.67 -7.54
C LEU A 96 -10.43 1.36 -7.64
N ASP A 97 -10.64 2.44 -6.92
CA ASP A 97 -11.89 3.22 -6.95
C ASP A 97 -12.17 3.77 -8.35
N GLN A 98 -11.14 4.22 -9.05
CA GLN A 98 -11.25 4.72 -10.42
C GLN A 98 -11.70 3.62 -11.39
N VAL A 99 -11.12 2.42 -11.28
CA VAL A 99 -11.49 1.29 -12.12
C VAL A 99 -12.93 0.84 -11.83
N LEU A 100 -13.31 0.76 -10.55
CA LEU A 100 -14.66 0.41 -10.14
C LEU A 100 -15.68 1.47 -10.59
N GLY A 101 -15.31 2.73 -10.53
CA GLY A 101 -16.16 3.83 -11.01
C GLY A 101 -16.40 3.75 -12.51
N LYS A 102 -15.38 3.44 -13.30
CA LYS A 102 -15.51 3.26 -14.75
C LYS A 102 -16.42 2.08 -15.09
N ASP A 103 -16.29 0.98 -14.37
CA ASP A 103 -17.12 -0.21 -14.54
C ASP A 103 -18.60 0.10 -14.25
N TYR A 104 -18.84 0.83 -13.16
CA TYR A 104 -20.19 1.27 -12.78
C TYR A 104 -20.84 2.17 -13.84
N ILE A 105 -20.07 3.11 -14.39
CA ILE A 105 -20.56 4.01 -15.44
C ILE A 105 -20.89 3.22 -16.71
N ALA A 106 -20.02 2.24 -17.09
CA ALA A 106 -20.25 1.41 -18.26
C ALA A 106 -21.53 0.56 -18.13
N GLU A 107 -21.81 0.04 -16.92
CA GLU A 107 -23.04 -0.69 -16.66
C GLU A 107 -24.29 0.18 -16.78
N ASN A 108 -24.22 1.42 -16.32
CA ASN A 108 -25.35 2.33 -16.32
C ASN A 108 -25.65 2.92 -17.70
N GLU A 109 -24.70 2.95 -18.63
CA GLU A 109 -24.91 3.44 -19.98
C GLU A 109 -25.61 2.43 -20.89
N GLU A 110 -25.71 1.17 -20.50
CA GLU A 110 -26.50 0.16 -21.19
C GLU A 110 -27.97 0.18 -20.73
#